data_f89ea1239b8d221967982f5f7adac83a
#
_entry.id   f89ea1239b8d221967982f5f7adac83a
#
_cell.length_a   1.000
_cell.length_b   1.000
_cell.length_c   1.000
_cell.angle_alpha   90.00
_cell.angle_beta   90.00
_cell.angle_gamma   90.00
#
_symmetry.space_group_name_H-M   'P 1'
#
loop_
_entity.id
_entity.type
_entity.pdbx_description
1 polymer ?
#
loop_
_entity_poly.entity_id
_entity_poly.type
_entity_poly.pdbx_seq_one_letter_code
_entity_poly.pdbx_strand_id
1 'polypeptide(L)'
;MSFERIMGLDVINDEEYQRYRECMIPILKSFGGNFGFDFKVSEVLKSKSDNAINRVFTIDFPSKEVMDAFFSDQSYLEVKNQYFKNSVKSVTLISMHEAN
;
A
#
# COMPACT_ATOMS: atom_id res chain seq x y z
N MET A 1 1.11 -18.61 -8.77
CA MET A 1 1.41 -17.23 -9.20
C MET A 1 0.72 -16.25 -8.27
N SER A 2 1.34 -15.15 -8.00
CA SER A 2 0.76 -14.08 -7.19
C SER A 2 0.51 -12.84 -8.04
N PHE A 3 -0.21 -11.90 -7.49
CA PHE A 3 -0.44 -10.60 -8.12
C PHE A 3 0.15 -9.51 -7.22
N GLU A 4 1.03 -8.70 -7.79
CA GLU A 4 1.83 -7.73 -7.03
C GLU A 4 1.56 -6.30 -7.46
N ARG A 5 1.55 -5.39 -6.47
CA ARG A 5 1.55 -3.95 -6.72
C ARG A 5 2.83 -3.34 -6.15
N ILE A 6 3.40 -2.40 -6.90
CA ILE A 6 4.49 -1.55 -6.41
C ILE A 6 3.92 -0.15 -6.25
N MET A 7 3.95 0.36 -5.03
CA MET A 7 3.29 1.60 -4.66
C MET A 7 4.27 2.63 -4.14
N GLY A 8 4.03 3.88 -4.51
CA GLY A 8 4.72 5.02 -3.92
C GLY A 8 3.73 5.88 -3.14
N LEU A 9 4.13 6.33 -1.97
CA LEU A 9 3.29 7.17 -1.12
C LEU A 9 4.02 8.44 -0.71
N ASP A 10 3.24 9.51 -0.51
CA ASP A 10 3.70 10.69 0.20
C ASP A 10 3.10 10.64 1.61
N VAL A 11 3.85 10.06 2.54
CA VAL A 11 3.43 9.93 3.93
C VAL A 11 3.75 11.24 4.65
N ILE A 12 2.72 11.91 5.17
CA ILE A 12 2.86 13.20 5.85
C ILE A 12 2.71 13.08 7.36
N ASN A 13 2.31 11.92 7.87
CA ASN A 13 2.20 11.65 9.29
C ASN A 13 2.61 10.20 9.54
N ASP A 14 3.87 9.98 9.94
CA ASP A 14 4.43 8.64 10.13
C ASP A 14 3.73 7.87 11.25
N GLU A 15 3.37 8.51 12.35
CA GLU A 15 2.70 7.83 13.47
C GLU A 15 1.34 7.30 13.06
N GLU A 16 0.56 8.12 12.38
CA GLU A 16 -0.77 7.75 11.93
C GLU A 16 -0.69 6.65 10.86
N TYR A 17 0.29 6.76 9.96
CA TYR A 17 0.50 5.74 8.94
C TYR A 17 0.92 4.40 9.56
N GLN A 18 1.72 4.44 10.62
CA GLN A 18 2.10 3.22 11.34
C GLN A 18 0.87 2.55 11.96
N ARG A 19 -0.04 3.32 12.53
CA ARG A 19 -1.31 2.78 13.06
C ARG A 19 -2.13 2.15 11.95
N TYR A 20 -2.18 2.77 10.78
CA TYR A 20 -2.83 2.20 9.61
C TYR A 20 -2.24 0.82 9.29
N ARG A 21 -0.92 0.73 9.24
CA ARG A 21 -0.22 -0.53 8.96
C ARG A 21 -0.53 -1.59 10.01
N GLU A 22 -0.49 -1.25 11.27
CA GLU A 22 -0.77 -2.19 12.37
C GLU A 22 -2.19 -2.73 12.30
N CYS A 23 -3.15 -1.91 11.91
CA CYS A 23 -4.54 -2.34 11.81
C CYS A 23 -4.85 -3.09 10.52
N MET A 24 -4.22 -2.74 9.41
CA MET A 24 -4.53 -3.36 8.12
C MET A 24 -3.82 -4.69 7.90
N ILE A 25 -2.65 -4.90 8.49
CA ILE A 25 -1.86 -6.12 8.28
C ILE A 25 -2.63 -7.40 8.65
N PRO A 26 -3.33 -7.48 9.81
CA PRO A 26 -4.11 -8.68 10.10
C PRO A 26 -5.19 -8.97 9.06
N ILE A 27 -5.82 -7.92 8.53
CA ILE A 27 -6.84 -8.07 7.49
C ILE A 27 -6.18 -8.55 6.20
N LEU A 28 -5.05 -7.95 5.83
CA LEU A 28 -4.27 -8.34 4.65
C LEU A 28 -3.89 -9.82 4.72
N LYS A 29 -3.39 -10.27 5.86
CA LYS A 29 -3.01 -11.67 6.06
C LYS A 29 -4.19 -12.62 5.94
N SER A 30 -5.37 -12.20 6.38
CA SER A 30 -6.58 -13.03 6.26
C SER A 30 -6.97 -13.27 4.80
N PHE A 31 -6.54 -12.40 3.88
CA PHE A 31 -6.73 -12.56 2.44
C PHE A 31 -5.53 -13.23 1.77
N GLY A 32 -4.53 -13.66 2.54
CA GLY A 32 -3.33 -14.28 1.99
C GLY A 32 -2.36 -13.27 1.39
N GLY A 33 -2.52 -11.99 1.68
CA GLY A 33 -1.63 -10.95 1.18
C GLY A 33 -0.43 -10.70 2.08
N ASN A 34 0.61 -10.11 1.53
CA ASN A 34 1.85 -9.81 2.24
C ASN A 34 2.53 -8.59 1.65
N PHE A 35 3.27 -7.88 2.50
CA PHE A 35 4.25 -6.90 2.03
C PHE A 35 5.54 -7.64 1.67
N GLY A 36 6.13 -7.28 0.53
CA GLY A 36 7.42 -7.84 0.10
C GLY A 36 8.58 -6.93 0.50
N PHE A 37 8.62 -5.74 -0.07
CA PHE A 37 9.62 -4.71 0.24
C PHE A 37 8.93 -3.47 0.78
N ASP A 38 9.65 -2.71 1.60
CA ASP A 38 9.12 -1.48 2.19
C ASP A 38 10.29 -0.56 2.50
N PHE A 39 10.36 0.57 1.79
CA PHE A 39 11.49 1.49 1.88
C PHE A 39 11.03 2.90 2.18
N LYS A 40 11.80 3.61 3.01
CA LYS A 40 11.74 5.07 3.07
C LYS A 40 12.65 5.61 1.99
N VAL A 41 12.16 6.57 1.23
CA VAL A 41 12.89 7.16 0.11
C VAL A 41 13.47 8.49 0.55
N SER A 42 14.79 8.62 0.48
CA SER A 42 15.47 9.87 0.83
C SER A 42 15.42 10.89 -0.31
N GLU A 43 15.44 10.42 -1.57
CA GLU A 43 15.43 11.29 -2.74
C GLU A 43 14.84 10.57 -3.94
N VAL A 44 13.95 11.24 -4.65
CA VAL A 44 13.42 10.75 -5.93
C VAL A 44 14.25 11.35 -7.04
N LEU A 45 14.98 10.51 -7.76
CA LEU A 45 15.83 10.96 -8.85
C LEU A 45 15.02 11.26 -10.11
N LYS A 46 13.97 10.47 -10.36
CA LYS A 46 13.10 10.63 -11.52
C LYS A 46 11.74 10.02 -11.24
N SER A 47 10.69 10.71 -11.66
CA SER A 47 9.31 10.23 -11.52
C SER A 47 8.51 10.62 -12.74
N LYS A 48 7.57 9.74 -13.13
CA LYS A 48 6.61 10.04 -14.20
C LYS A 48 5.42 10.85 -13.69
N SER A 49 5.29 11.00 -12.37
CA SER A 49 4.19 11.74 -11.77
C SER A 49 4.70 12.99 -11.07
N ASP A 50 3.78 13.91 -10.78
CA ASP A 50 4.09 15.12 -10.02
C ASP A 50 3.94 14.90 -8.50
N ASN A 51 3.51 13.69 -8.09
CA ASN A 51 3.35 13.37 -6.68
C ASN A 51 4.70 13.16 -6.01
N ALA A 52 4.85 13.70 -4.81
CA ALA A 52 6.01 13.41 -3.97
C ALA A 52 5.94 11.94 -3.53
N ILE A 53 7.09 11.29 -3.40
CA ILE A 53 7.18 9.89 -2.97
C ILE A 53 8.28 9.81 -1.93
N ASN A 54 7.89 9.48 -0.68
CA ASN A 54 8.84 9.26 0.40
C ASN A 54 8.78 7.83 0.97
N ARG A 55 7.88 7.00 0.44
CA ARG A 55 7.74 5.61 0.84
C ARG A 55 7.43 4.75 -0.37
N VAL A 56 8.17 3.66 -0.57
CA VAL A 56 7.91 2.70 -1.65
C VAL A 56 7.78 1.31 -1.04
N PHE A 57 6.76 0.59 -1.45
CA PHE A 57 6.57 -0.78 -0.97
C PHE A 57 5.98 -1.65 -2.07
N THR A 58 6.18 -2.95 -1.91
CA THR A 58 5.48 -3.95 -2.71
C THR A 58 4.48 -4.68 -1.82
N ILE A 59 3.33 -4.98 -2.39
CA ILE A 59 2.27 -5.72 -1.71
C ILE A 59 1.74 -6.76 -2.68
N ASP A 60 1.64 -8.01 -2.24
CA ASP A 60 1.20 -9.11 -3.10
C ASP A 60 0.01 -9.84 -2.53
N PHE A 61 -0.71 -10.49 -3.43
CA PHE A 61 -1.93 -11.25 -3.16
C PHE A 61 -1.87 -12.56 -3.94
N PRO A 62 -2.63 -13.60 -3.50
CA PRO A 62 -2.70 -14.85 -4.27
C PRO A 62 -3.19 -14.67 -5.71
N SER A 63 -4.06 -13.68 -5.94
CA SER A 63 -4.61 -13.40 -7.27
C SER A 63 -5.12 -11.96 -7.34
N LYS A 64 -5.42 -11.51 -8.56
CA LYS A 64 -6.03 -10.18 -8.77
C LYS A 64 -7.42 -10.10 -8.11
N GLU A 65 -8.19 -11.17 -8.18
CA GLU A 65 -9.52 -11.23 -7.59
C GLU A 65 -9.46 -11.06 -6.07
N VAL A 66 -8.49 -11.70 -5.42
CA VAL A 66 -8.27 -11.56 -3.99
C VAL A 66 -7.82 -10.15 -3.64
N MET A 67 -6.96 -9.55 -4.46
CA MET A 67 -6.55 -8.16 -4.28
C MET A 67 -7.77 -7.22 -4.32
N ASP A 68 -8.62 -7.37 -5.33
CA ASP A 68 -9.81 -6.54 -5.47
C ASP A 68 -10.76 -6.74 -4.28
N ALA A 69 -10.90 -7.97 -3.80
CA ALA A 69 -11.71 -8.28 -2.63
C ALA A 69 -11.17 -7.61 -1.36
N PHE A 70 -9.84 -7.62 -1.18
CA PHE A 70 -9.22 -6.96 -0.03
C PHE A 70 -9.49 -5.45 -0.04
N PHE A 71 -9.26 -4.78 -1.16
CA PHE A 71 -9.41 -3.32 -1.24
C PHE A 71 -10.87 -2.86 -1.19
N SER A 72 -11.83 -3.76 -1.35
CA SER A 72 -13.25 -3.48 -1.16
C SER A 72 -13.81 -4.04 0.15
N ASP A 73 -12.99 -4.71 0.95
CA ASP A 73 -13.41 -5.28 2.23
C ASP A 73 -13.82 -4.18 3.21
N GLN A 74 -14.97 -4.37 3.89
CA GLN A 74 -15.52 -3.37 4.79
C GLN A 74 -14.58 -3.06 5.96
N SER A 75 -13.95 -4.08 6.55
CA SER A 75 -13.02 -3.89 7.66
C SER A 75 -11.79 -3.10 7.22
N TYR A 76 -11.26 -3.39 6.03
CA TYR A 76 -10.15 -2.62 5.48
C TYR A 76 -10.54 -1.16 5.21
N LEU A 77 -11.70 -0.94 4.62
CA LEU A 77 -12.16 0.42 4.30
C LEU A 77 -12.34 1.27 5.56
N GLU A 78 -12.77 0.68 6.67
CA GLU A 78 -12.87 1.38 7.95
C GLU A 78 -11.50 1.82 8.45
N VAL A 79 -10.51 0.94 8.38
CA VAL A 79 -9.12 1.25 8.79
C VAL A 79 -8.55 2.34 7.89
N LYS A 80 -8.74 2.23 6.59
CA LYS A 80 -8.29 3.23 5.62
C LYS A 80 -8.91 4.60 5.92
N ASN A 81 -10.20 4.61 6.17
CA ASN A 81 -10.93 5.85 6.45
C ASN A 81 -10.44 6.52 7.74
N GLN A 82 -10.10 5.73 8.74
CA GLN A 82 -9.68 6.24 10.04
C GLN A 82 -8.24 6.75 10.06
N TYR A 83 -7.32 6.06 9.40
CA TYR A 83 -5.89 6.34 9.53
C TYR A 83 -5.20 6.78 8.24
N PHE A 84 -5.54 6.18 7.11
CA PHE A 84 -4.81 6.42 5.85
C PHE A 84 -5.04 7.83 5.30
N LYS A 85 -6.26 8.29 5.28
CA LYS A 85 -6.63 9.58 4.68
C LYS A 85 -5.87 10.76 5.27
N ASN A 86 -5.60 10.71 6.58
CA ASN A 86 -4.93 11.79 7.28
C ASN A 86 -3.41 11.67 7.28
N SER A 87 -2.90 10.51 6.91
CA SER A 87 -1.46 10.21 6.98
C SER A 87 -0.76 10.22 5.63
N VAL A 88 -1.52 10.09 4.53
CA VAL A 88 -0.98 10.01 3.17
C VAL A 88 -1.60 11.10 2.30
N LYS A 89 -0.76 11.95 1.74
CA LYS A 89 -1.20 13.05 0.88
C LYS A 89 -1.52 12.57 -0.53
N SER A 90 -0.71 11.68 -1.06
CA SER A 90 -0.90 11.16 -2.42
C SER A 90 -0.39 9.74 -2.56
N VAL A 91 -0.95 9.03 -3.54
CA VAL A 91 -0.64 7.64 -3.84
C VAL A 91 -0.24 7.54 -5.30
N THR A 92 0.86 6.87 -5.59
CA THR A 92 1.32 6.61 -6.95
C THR A 92 1.39 5.11 -7.17
N LEU A 93 0.64 4.61 -8.15
CA LEU A 93 0.77 3.22 -8.58
C LEU A 93 1.94 3.12 -9.55
N ILE A 94 3.04 2.51 -9.11
CA ILE A 94 4.23 2.36 -9.93
C ILE A 94 4.06 1.19 -10.90
N SER A 95 3.57 0.07 -10.41
CA SER A 95 3.34 -1.13 -11.22
C SER A 95 2.29 -2.02 -10.58
N MET A 96 1.57 -2.75 -11.43
CA MET A 96 0.60 -3.77 -11.01
C MET A 96 0.69 -4.90 -12.01
N HIS A 97 1.07 -6.08 -11.56
CA HIS A 97 1.41 -7.18 -12.46
C HIS A 97 1.35 -8.53 -11.76
N GLU A 98 1.30 -9.60 -12.57
CA GLU A 98 1.46 -10.95 -12.05
C GLU A 98 2.94 -11.17 -11.72
N ALA A 99 3.19 -11.83 -10.59
CA ALA A 99 4.54 -12.18 -10.14
C ALA A 99 4.64 -13.68 -9.89
N ASN A 100 5.80 -14.23 -10.14
CA ASN A 100 6.06 -15.65 -9.92
C ASN A 100 6.61 -15.92 -8.54
#